data_876ecb2813a7e89c135164950b8e648e
#
_entry.id   876ecb2813a7e89c135164950b8e648e
#
_cell.length_a   1.000
_cell.length_b   1.000
_cell.length_c   1.000
_cell.angle_alpha   90.00
_cell.angle_beta   90.00
_cell.angle_gamma   90.00
#
_symmetry.space_group_name_H-M   'P 1'
#
loop_
_entity.id
_entity.type
_entity.pdbx_description
1 polymer ?
#
loop_
_entity_poly.entity_id
_entity_poly.type
_entity_poly.pdbx_seq_one_letter_code
_entity_poly.pdbx_strand_id
1 'polypeptide(L)'
;MRTEYFDYQFRFAGQVDIGKSRKSNQDEILVNPELGFFGVSDGMGGLENGAAASAFVKKGLPLLLTKCSENWDKTQTTAEEAGSDLKDCTAALSDHLFTEGNTERFFSFGATLAGVLLFGDNAIFVGLGDSRGYVLRKHKRKPVQITKDMNLAGVMVQAGEMTKEEARHSPLSSRLTAFVGMTAPATPEIYITKILPGDRIILCSDGLYGMVPEKEIARMLRCSKSPERVCRRLIDKANENGGRDNISAVYIKIE
;
A
#
# COMPACT_ATOMS: atom_id res chain seq x y z
N MET A 1 -5.68 11.47 -15.79
CA MET A 1 -5.15 10.40 -16.67
C MET A 1 -6.25 9.37 -16.92
N ARG A 2 -6.07 8.50 -17.88
CA ARG A 2 -6.96 7.38 -18.20
C ARG A 2 -6.08 6.20 -18.55
N THR A 3 -6.43 4.99 -18.13
CA THR A 3 -5.77 3.76 -18.58
C THR A 3 -6.67 3.03 -19.56
N GLU A 4 -6.13 2.03 -20.23
CA GLU A 4 -6.91 1.18 -21.12
C GLU A 4 -7.95 0.35 -20.37
N TYR A 5 -7.62 -0.10 -19.14
CA TYR A 5 -8.42 -1.05 -18.37
C TYR A 5 -9.33 -0.40 -17.32
N PHE A 6 -9.39 0.94 -17.20
CA PHE A 6 -10.19 1.61 -16.19
C PHE A 6 -11.21 2.57 -16.80
N ASP A 7 -12.45 2.52 -16.35
CA ASP A 7 -13.58 3.22 -16.96
C ASP A 7 -13.58 4.73 -16.72
N TYR A 8 -12.91 5.20 -15.66
CA TYR A 8 -12.91 6.60 -15.25
C TYR A 8 -11.56 7.27 -15.48
N GLN A 9 -11.56 8.60 -15.46
CA GLN A 9 -10.33 9.37 -15.34
C GLN A 9 -9.89 9.43 -13.87
N PHE A 10 -8.61 9.64 -13.66
CA PHE A 10 -8.05 9.82 -12.32
C PHE A 10 -6.89 10.81 -12.32
N ARG A 11 -6.66 11.39 -11.15
CA ARG A 11 -5.44 12.13 -10.84
C ARG A 11 -4.79 11.51 -9.61
N PHE A 12 -3.48 11.51 -9.59
CA PHE A 12 -2.72 10.93 -8.48
C PHE A 12 -1.49 11.76 -8.15
N ALA A 13 -0.94 11.53 -6.98
CA ALA A 13 0.41 11.90 -6.57
C ALA A 13 0.90 10.89 -5.54
N GLY A 14 2.22 10.71 -5.49
CA GLY A 14 2.88 9.95 -4.45
C GLY A 14 4.04 10.74 -3.88
N GLN A 15 4.33 10.54 -2.60
CA GLN A 15 5.45 11.16 -1.92
C GLN A 15 5.99 10.24 -0.83
N VAL A 16 7.32 10.26 -0.67
CA VAL A 16 8.02 9.63 0.43
C VAL A 16 8.85 10.67 1.18
N ASP A 17 9.06 10.44 2.47
CA ASP A 17 9.86 11.29 3.34
C ASP A 17 10.59 10.42 4.37
N ILE A 18 11.82 10.79 4.71
CA ILE A 18 12.63 10.03 5.67
C ILE A 18 12.09 10.12 7.11
N GLY A 19 11.22 11.09 7.39
CA GLY A 19 10.82 11.41 8.76
C GLY A 19 11.89 12.20 9.50
N LYS A 20 11.73 12.30 10.82
CA LYS A 20 12.65 13.07 11.68
C LYS A 20 13.60 12.21 12.52
N SER A 21 13.31 10.92 12.65
CA SER A 21 14.04 10.02 13.56
C SER A 21 14.92 9.00 12.83
N ARG A 22 14.64 8.72 11.58
CA ARG A 22 15.37 7.74 10.78
C ARG A 22 16.57 8.38 10.07
N LYS A 23 17.61 7.56 9.77
CA LYS A 23 18.83 7.98 9.06
C LYS A 23 18.80 7.63 7.57
N SER A 24 17.93 6.72 7.18
CA SER A 24 17.72 6.29 5.78
C SER A 24 16.24 6.13 5.51
N ASN A 25 15.86 6.26 4.26
CA ASN A 25 14.49 5.99 3.85
C ASN A 25 14.42 4.55 3.29
N GLN A 26 13.57 3.74 3.89
CA GLN A 26 13.29 2.35 3.50
C GLN A 26 11.89 2.21 2.87
N ASP A 27 11.11 3.29 2.85
CA ASP A 27 9.82 3.35 2.16
C ASP A 27 10.01 3.63 0.67
N GLU A 28 9.18 2.98 -0.14
CA GLU A 28 9.08 3.22 -1.57
C GLU A 28 7.62 3.38 -2.01
N ILE A 29 7.42 4.13 -3.09
CA ILE A 29 6.13 4.19 -3.79
C ILE A 29 6.23 3.49 -5.15
N LEU A 30 5.18 2.77 -5.49
CA LEU A 30 5.00 2.12 -6.78
C LEU A 30 4.02 2.96 -7.60
N VAL A 31 4.40 3.32 -8.81
CA VAL A 31 3.58 4.15 -9.69
C VAL A 31 3.70 3.64 -11.12
N ASN A 32 2.65 3.01 -11.61
CA ASN A 32 2.48 2.63 -13.02
C ASN A 32 1.12 3.14 -13.51
N PRO A 33 1.03 4.43 -13.90
CA PRO A 33 -0.24 5.03 -14.28
C PRO A 33 -0.80 4.54 -15.61
N GLU A 34 0.03 3.97 -16.47
CA GLU A 34 -0.39 3.39 -17.75
C GLU A 34 -1.23 2.13 -17.51
N LEU A 35 -0.81 1.29 -16.58
CA LEU A 35 -1.57 0.13 -16.13
C LEU A 35 -2.67 0.48 -15.12
N GLY A 36 -2.57 1.63 -14.46
CA GLY A 36 -3.45 2.01 -13.35
C GLY A 36 -3.07 1.37 -12.02
N PHE A 37 -1.80 0.93 -11.87
CA PHE A 37 -1.30 0.32 -10.64
C PHE A 37 -0.51 1.30 -9.79
N PHE A 38 -0.83 1.33 -8.49
CA PHE A 38 -0.19 2.18 -7.49
C PHE A 38 0.05 1.40 -6.20
N GLY A 39 1.08 1.77 -5.45
CA GLY A 39 1.41 1.09 -4.19
C GLY A 39 2.34 1.87 -3.29
N VAL A 40 2.46 1.39 -2.06
CA VAL A 40 3.49 1.73 -1.09
C VAL A 40 4.12 0.46 -0.57
N SER A 41 5.39 0.51 -0.25
CA SER A 41 6.17 -0.61 0.30
C SER A 41 7.11 -0.06 1.36
N ASP A 42 7.01 -0.59 2.57
CA ASP A 42 7.88 -0.27 3.71
C ASP A 42 8.87 -1.41 3.91
N GLY A 43 10.14 -1.11 3.81
CA GLY A 43 11.22 -2.07 3.87
C GLY A 43 11.73 -2.31 5.28
N MET A 44 11.91 -3.57 5.66
CA MET A 44 12.45 -3.98 6.95
C MET A 44 13.70 -4.85 6.81
N GLY A 45 14.58 -4.80 7.81
CA GLY A 45 15.79 -5.66 7.82
C GLY A 45 17.12 -4.93 8.01
N GLY A 46 17.15 -3.88 8.80
CA GLY A 46 18.34 -3.04 9.04
C GLY A 46 18.58 -2.03 7.91
N LEU A 47 19.63 -1.19 8.07
CA LEU A 47 19.77 0.04 7.28
C LEU A 47 19.83 -0.14 5.75
N GLU A 48 20.47 -1.19 5.25
CA GLU A 48 20.63 -1.39 3.80
C GLU A 48 19.63 -2.41 3.23
N ASN A 49 19.24 -3.38 4.02
CA ASN A 49 18.42 -4.50 3.58
C ASN A 49 16.95 -4.12 3.37
N GLY A 50 16.39 -3.32 4.27
CA GLY A 50 15.01 -2.84 4.12
C GLY A 50 14.81 -1.99 2.87
N ALA A 51 15.73 -1.04 2.62
CA ALA A 51 15.68 -0.21 1.42
C ALA A 51 15.83 -1.04 0.13
N ALA A 52 16.66 -2.10 0.14
CA ALA A 52 16.81 -3.01 -0.98
C ALA A 52 15.52 -3.82 -1.21
N ALA A 53 14.85 -4.28 -0.13
CA ALA A 53 13.60 -5.03 -0.23
C ALA A 53 12.46 -4.20 -0.83
N SER A 54 12.20 -3.00 -0.31
CA SER A 54 11.17 -2.12 -0.85
C SER A 54 11.47 -1.67 -2.29
N ALA A 55 12.75 -1.41 -2.61
CA ALA A 55 13.17 -1.10 -3.97
C ALA A 55 12.97 -2.29 -4.93
N PHE A 56 13.16 -3.53 -4.45
CA PHE A 56 12.86 -4.73 -5.23
C PHE A 56 11.36 -4.85 -5.53
N VAL A 57 10.51 -4.63 -4.52
CA VAL A 57 9.04 -4.61 -4.69
C VAL A 57 8.63 -3.52 -5.69
N LYS A 58 9.16 -2.30 -5.55
CA LYS A 58 8.89 -1.17 -6.44
C LYS A 58 9.18 -1.47 -7.91
N LYS A 59 10.28 -2.15 -8.18
CA LYS A 59 10.69 -2.48 -9.56
C LYS A 59 10.01 -3.73 -10.09
N GLY A 60 9.93 -4.78 -9.26
CA GLY A 60 9.50 -6.11 -9.67
C GLY A 60 8.00 -6.21 -9.90
N LEU A 61 7.19 -5.75 -8.96
CA LEU A 61 5.74 -5.94 -9.04
C LEU A 61 5.08 -5.25 -10.25
N PRO A 62 5.36 -3.96 -10.55
CA PRO A 62 4.80 -3.34 -11.75
C PRO A 62 5.25 -4.02 -13.04
N LEU A 63 6.47 -4.52 -13.09
CA LEU A 63 7.01 -5.25 -14.26
C LEU A 63 6.28 -6.58 -14.48
N LEU A 64 6.13 -7.38 -13.43
CA LEU A 64 5.42 -8.67 -13.48
C LEU A 64 3.95 -8.45 -13.89
N LEU A 65 3.28 -7.49 -13.26
CA LEU A 65 1.88 -7.20 -13.53
C LEU A 65 1.67 -6.66 -14.95
N THR A 66 2.57 -5.83 -15.46
CA THR A 66 2.53 -5.38 -16.86
C THR A 66 2.64 -6.57 -17.82
N LYS A 67 3.51 -7.53 -17.51
CA LYS A 67 3.68 -8.75 -18.32
C LYS A 67 2.42 -9.65 -18.28
N CYS A 68 1.78 -9.78 -17.12
CA CYS A 68 0.50 -10.50 -17.00
C CYS A 68 -0.60 -9.78 -17.79
N SER A 69 -0.65 -8.45 -17.74
CA SER A 69 -1.67 -7.66 -18.42
C SER A 69 -1.62 -7.74 -19.96
N GLU A 70 -0.55 -8.21 -20.56
CA GLU A 70 -0.48 -8.51 -22.01
C GLU A 70 -1.50 -9.58 -22.44
N ASN A 71 -1.94 -10.42 -21.49
CA ASN A 71 -2.97 -11.44 -21.73
C ASN A 71 -4.39 -10.97 -21.40
N TRP A 72 -4.57 -9.74 -20.91
CA TRP A 72 -5.91 -9.24 -20.57
C TRP A 72 -6.66 -8.74 -21.80
N ASP A 73 -7.91 -9.18 -21.91
CA ASP A 73 -8.87 -8.63 -22.86
C ASP A 73 -9.80 -7.67 -22.13
N LYS A 74 -9.87 -6.43 -22.59
CA LYS A 74 -10.67 -5.37 -21.97
C LYS A 74 -12.16 -5.71 -21.82
N THR A 75 -12.68 -6.58 -22.69
CA THR A 75 -14.09 -6.94 -22.73
C THR A 75 -14.41 -8.28 -22.06
N GLN A 76 -13.40 -9.09 -21.79
CA GLN A 76 -13.55 -10.45 -21.28
C GLN A 76 -12.92 -10.64 -19.90
N THR A 77 -11.76 -10.02 -19.65
CA THR A 77 -11.09 -10.14 -18.35
C THR A 77 -11.92 -9.47 -17.26
N THR A 78 -12.22 -10.23 -16.23
CA THR A 78 -12.96 -9.74 -15.04
C THR A 78 -12.04 -9.10 -14.00
N ALA A 79 -12.61 -8.36 -13.06
CA ALA A 79 -11.85 -7.81 -11.94
C ALA A 79 -11.31 -8.92 -11.02
N GLU A 80 -12.00 -10.03 -10.93
CA GLU A 80 -11.59 -11.23 -10.17
C GLU A 80 -10.36 -11.88 -10.81
N GLU A 81 -10.32 -12.02 -12.13
CA GLU A 81 -9.16 -12.56 -12.86
C GLU A 81 -7.95 -11.64 -12.76
N ALA A 82 -8.11 -10.34 -12.98
CA ALA A 82 -7.06 -9.35 -12.80
C ALA A 82 -6.57 -9.31 -11.33
N GLY A 83 -7.46 -9.52 -10.36
CA GLY A 83 -7.14 -9.66 -8.95
C GLY A 83 -6.35 -10.92 -8.64
N SER A 84 -6.68 -12.05 -9.28
CA SER A 84 -5.92 -13.29 -9.17
C SER A 84 -4.50 -13.11 -9.72
N ASP A 85 -4.36 -12.51 -10.89
CA ASP A 85 -3.04 -12.22 -11.48
C ASP A 85 -2.21 -11.30 -10.57
N LEU A 86 -2.82 -10.27 -9.99
CA LEU A 86 -2.14 -9.38 -9.03
C LEU A 86 -1.66 -10.15 -7.80
N LYS A 87 -2.48 -11.08 -7.29
CA LYS A 87 -2.13 -11.96 -6.18
C LYS A 87 -0.94 -12.85 -6.54
N ASP A 88 -1.01 -13.53 -7.68
CA ASP A 88 0.00 -14.48 -8.12
C ASP A 88 1.34 -13.78 -8.43
N CYS A 89 1.30 -12.61 -9.08
CA CYS A 89 2.48 -11.75 -9.28
C CYS A 89 3.11 -11.34 -7.94
N THR A 90 2.29 -11.00 -6.93
CA THR A 90 2.79 -10.60 -5.61
C THR A 90 3.41 -11.78 -4.86
N ALA A 91 2.78 -12.96 -4.92
CA ALA A 91 3.31 -14.18 -4.32
C ALA A 91 4.63 -14.60 -4.97
N ALA A 92 4.68 -14.64 -6.31
CA ALA A 92 5.90 -14.97 -7.06
C ALA A 92 7.05 -13.99 -6.75
N LEU A 93 6.74 -12.69 -6.63
CA LEU A 93 7.72 -11.68 -6.25
C LEU A 93 8.25 -11.93 -4.82
N SER A 94 7.37 -12.32 -3.89
CA SER A 94 7.76 -12.65 -2.51
C SER A 94 8.68 -13.84 -2.45
N ASP A 95 8.36 -14.90 -3.18
CA ASP A 95 9.19 -16.12 -3.25
C ASP A 95 10.57 -15.82 -3.86
N HIS A 96 10.60 -14.96 -4.88
CA HIS A 96 11.86 -14.54 -5.49
C HIS A 96 12.71 -13.70 -4.52
N LEU A 97 12.11 -12.73 -3.82
CA LEU A 97 12.81 -11.94 -2.81
C LEU A 97 13.35 -12.82 -1.67
N PHE A 98 12.59 -13.82 -1.23
CA PHE A 98 13.04 -14.78 -0.23
C PHE A 98 14.25 -15.58 -0.73
N THR A 99 14.21 -16.07 -1.96
CA THR A 99 15.30 -16.87 -2.55
C THR A 99 16.58 -16.06 -2.74
N GLU A 100 16.47 -14.82 -3.23
CA GLU A 100 17.60 -13.90 -3.42
C GLU A 100 18.17 -13.41 -2.08
N GLY A 101 17.32 -13.14 -1.09
CA GLY A 101 17.72 -12.67 0.23
C GLY A 101 18.33 -13.75 1.13
N ASN A 102 18.12 -15.03 0.80
CA ASN A 102 18.55 -16.17 1.61
C ASN A 102 20.00 -16.62 1.33
N THR A 103 20.77 -15.90 0.53
CA THR A 103 22.20 -16.15 0.35
C THR A 103 22.97 -15.85 1.63
N GLU A 104 23.03 -16.83 2.52
CA GLU A 104 23.94 -17.08 3.64
C GLU A 104 24.01 -16.10 4.83
N ARG A 105 23.41 -14.90 4.85
CA ARG A 105 23.65 -13.94 5.96
C ARG A 105 22.47 -13.07 6.42
N PHE A 106 21.29 -13.10 5.83
CA PHE A 106 20.27 -12.09 6.14
C PHE A 106 18.88 -12.68 6.46
N PHE A 107 18.67 -13.05 7.71
CA PHE A 107 17.42 -13.65 8.24
C PHE A 107 16.25 -12.67 8.47
N SER A 108 16.31 -11.44 7.99
CA SER A 108 15.25 -10.45 8.20
C SER A 108 15.19 -9.40 7.10
N PHE A 109 15.11 -9.84 5.86
CA PHE A 109 15.03 -9.00 4.69
C PHE A 109 13.62 -9.13 4.11
N GLY A 110 12.87 -8.03 4.07
CA GLY A 110 11.52 -8.06 3.55
C GLY A 110 10.91 -6.68 3.45
N ALA A 111 9.70 -6.61 2.91
CA ALA A 111 8.96 -5.37 2.80
C ALA A 111 7.45 -5.60 2.91
N THR A 112 6.71 -4.60 3.38
CA THR A 112 5.25 -4.59 3.27
C THR A 112 4.82 -4.23 1.85
N LEU A 113 3.56 -4.46 1.55
CA LEU A 113 2.91 -3.98 0.33
C LEU A 113 1.46 -3.59 0.63
N ALA A 114 1.08 -2.38 0.29
CA ALA A 114 -0.31 -2.02 0.04
C ALA A 114 -0.40 -1.43 -1.36
N GLY A 115 -1.11 -2.12 -2.26
CA GLY A 115 -1.25 -1.72 -3.65
C GLY A 115 -2.70 -1.62 -4.07
N VAL A 116 -2.96 -0.93 -5.18
CA VAL A 116 -4.26 -0.86 -5.86
C VAL A 116 -4.07 -0.87 -7.37
N LEU A 117 -4.85 -1.72 -8.03
CA LEU A 117 -5.04 -1.73 -9.48
C LEU A 117 -6.43 -1.19 -9.79
N LEU A 118 -6.50 -0.19 -10.66
CA LEU A 118 -7.75 0.37 -11.18
C LEU A 118 -8.15 -0.43 -12.42
N PHE A 119 -9.31 -1.13 -12.36
CA PHE A 119 -9.75 -2.02 -13.43
C PHE A 119 -11.28 -2.00 -13.58
N GLY A 120 -11.79 -1.76 -14.79
CA GLY A 120 -13.22 -1.57 -15.04
C GLY A 120 -13.78 -0.43 -14.20
N ASP A 121 -14.83 -0.69 -13.44
CA ASP A 121 -15.39 0.22 -12.42
C ASP A 121 -14.90 -0.12 -11.00
N ASN A 122 -13.78 -0.87 -10.87
CA ASN A 122 -13.30 -1.39 -9.61
C ASN A 122 -11.93 -0.84 -9.21
N ALA A 123 -11.68 -0.83 -7.91
CA ALA A 123 -10.36 -0.76 -7.32
C ALA A 123 -10.04 -2.11 -6.69
N ILE A 124 -9.00 -2.77 -7.17
CA ILE A 124 -8.52 -4.08 -6.73
C ILE A 124 -7.31 -3.82 -5.82
N PHE A 125 -7.49 -3.99 -4.53
CA PHE A 125 -6.41 -3.81 -3.57
C PHE A 125 -5.66 -5.12 -3.33
N VAL A 126 -4.35 -5.01 -3.17
CA VAL A 126 -3.50 -6.07 -2.65
C VAL A 126 -2.87 -5.62 -1.34
N GLY A 127 -2.87 -6.49 -0.34
CA GLY A 127 -2.25 -6.26 0.96
C GLY A 127 -1.33 -7.42 1.35
N LEU A 128 -0.11 -7.09 1.79
CA LEU A 128 0.83 -8.02 2.41
C LEU A 128 1.72 -7.24 3.39
N GLY A 129 1.48 -7.41 4.69
CA GLY A 129 2.06 -6.59 5.75
C GLY A 129 1.02 -5.67 6.38
N ASP A 130 1.45 -4.55 6.93
CA ASP A 130 0.59 -3.60 7.66
C ASP A 130 0.54 -2.19 7.03
N SER A 131 1.15 -1.99 5.88
CA SER A 131 0.84 -0.84 5.04
C SER A 131 -0.62 -0.86 4.62
N ARG A 132 -1.26 0.31 4.56
CA ARG A 132 -2.72 0.38 4.46
C ARG A 132 -3.22 1.03 3.18
N GLY A 133 -4.32 0.48 2.65
CA GLY A 133 -5.15 1.06 1.61
C GLY A 133 -6.53 1.47 2.15
N TYR A 134 -6.94 2.70 1.84
CA TYR A 134 -8.23 3.25 2.25
C TYR A 134 -9.00 3.80 1.07
N VAL A 135 -10.34 3.72 1.16
CA VAL A 135 -11.26 4.42 0.27
C VAL A 135 -12.06 5.45 1.05
N LEU A 136 -12.04 6.69 0.61
CA LEU A 136 -12.94 7.75 1.07
C LEU A 136 -13.99 8.02 -0.02
N ARG A 137 -15.20 7.56 0.20
CA ARG A 137 -16.33 7.79 -0.70
C ARG A 137 -16.68 9.28 -0.77
N LYS A 138 -17.08 9.76 -1.95
CA LYS A 138 -17.39 11.18 -2.24
C LYS A 138 -18.23 11.87 -1.14
N HIS A 139 -19.27 11.19 -0.67
CA HIS A 139 -20.22 11.76 0.31
C HIS A 139 -20.00 11.30 1.75
N LYS A 140 -18.93 10.54 2.02
CA LYS A 140 -18.61 10.07 3.37
C LYS A 140 -17.55 10.94 4.04
N ARG A 141 -17.59 10.96 5.37
CA ARG A 141 -16.63 11.74 6.19
C ARG A 141 -15.50 10.87 6.75
N LYS A 142 -15.72 9.57 6.84
CA LYS A 142 -14.71 8.61 7.33
C LYS A 142 -14.22 7.76 6.17
N PRO A 143 -12.91 7.54 6.05
CA PRO A 143 -12.35 6.57 5.12
C PRO A 143 -12.69 5.16 5.61
N VAL A 144 -12.72 4.23 4.71
CA VAL A 144 -12.81 2.80 5.01
C VAL A 144 -11.45 2.19 4.70
N GLN A 145 -10.83 1.59 5.69
CA GLN A 145 -9.63 0.77 5.49
C GLN A 145 -10.07 -0.50 4.74
N ILE A 146 -9.45 -0.75 3.61
CA ILE A 146 -9.74 -1.90 2.73
C ILE A 146 -8.79 -3.06 3.03
N THR A 147 -7.48 -2.79 3.09
CA THR A 147 -6.49 -3.80 3.48
C THR A 147 -6.57 -4.08 4.99
N LYS A 148 -6.18 -5.28 5.39
CA LYS A 148 -6.05 -5.64 6.81
C LYS A 148 -4.60 -5.57 7.23
N ASP A 149 -4.36 -5.22 8.49
CA ASP A 149 -3.01 -5.24 9.05
C ASP A 149 -2.60 -6.67 9.34
N MET A 150 -1.53 -7.13 8.71
CA MET A 150 -0.93 -8.44 8.94
C MET A 150 0.19 -8.32 9.97
N ASN A 151 -0.16 -7.89 11.18
CA ASN A 151 0.68 -7.88 12.37
C ASN A 151 -0.09 -8.44 13.57
N LEU A 152 0.59 -8.72 14.69
CA LEU A 152 -0.05 -9.34 15.84
C LEU A 152 -1.19 -8.50 16.42
N ALA A 153 -1.07 -7.17 16.43
CA ALA A 153 -2.16 -6.30 16.88
C ALA A 153 -3.38 -6.40 15.94
N GLY A 154 -3.15 -6.46 14.62
CA GLY A 154 -4.19 -6.65 13.62
C GLY A 154 -4.94 -7.98 13.77
N VAL A 155 -4.22 -9.06 14.09
CA VAL A 155 -4.81 -10.37 14.41
C VAL A 155 -5.73 -10.26 15.62
N MET A 156 -5.29 -9.61 16.71
CA MET A 156 -6.10 -9.42 17.92
C MET A 156 -7.33 -8.53 17.65
N VAL A 157 -7.21 -7.52 16.79
CA VAL A 157 -8.37 -6.70 16.37
C VAL A 157 -9.39 -7.55 15.59
N GLN A 158 -8.93 -8.42 14.70
CA GLN A 158 -9.81 -9.31 13.95
C GLN A 158 -10.49 -10.37 14.84
N ALA A 159 -9.80 -10.84 15.88
CA ALA A 159 -10.35 -11.73 16.88
C ALA A 159 -11.33 -11.05 17.87
N GLY A 160 -11.41 -9.71 17.84
CA GLY A 160 -12.22 -8.94 18.80
C GLY A 160 -11.60 -8.79 20.19
N GLU A 161 -10.33 -9.15 20.33
CA GLU A 161 -9.57 -9.11 21.59
C GLU A 161 -8.92 -7.74 21.84
N MET A 162 -8.88 -6.88 20.81
CA MET A 162 -8.30 -5.54 20.86
C MET A 162 -9.12 -4.59 20.00
N THR A 163 -9.27 -3.34 20.43
CA THR A 163 -9.85 -2.28 19.61
C THR A 163 -8.80 -1.73 18.63
N LYS A 164 -9.23 -1.09 17.54
CA LYS A 164 -8.31 -0.42 16.60
C LYS A 164 -7.48 0.69 17.26
N GLU A 165 -8.02 1.36 18.27
CA GLU A 165 -7.31 2.42 19.00
C GLU A 165 -6.22 1.85 19.91
N GLU A 166 -6.50 0.76 20.61
CA GLU A 166 -5.50 0.03 21.40
C GLU A 166 -4.39 -0.53 20.50
N ALA A 167 -4.76 -1.16 19.37
CA ALA A 167 -3.80 -1.69 18.40
C ALA A 167 -2.81 -0.63 17.90
N ARG A 168 -3.29 0.60 17.67
CA ARG A 168 -2.48 1.73 17.19
C ARG A 168 -1.33 2.07 18.14
N HIS A 169 -1.50 1.84 19.43
CA HIS A 169 -0.51 2.15 20.48
C HIS A 169 0.17 0.91 21.04
N SER A 170 -0.18 -0.27 20.55
CA SER A 170 0.35 -1.55 21.02
C SER A 170 1.74 -1.83 20.43
N PRO A 171 2.70 -2.30 21.21
CA PRO A 171 3.97 -2.79 20.68
C PRO A 171 3.83 -4.02 19.78
N LEU A 172 2.66 -4.67 19.79
CA LEU A 172 2.36 -5.79 18.90
C LEU A 172 2.13 -5.35 17.44
N SER A 173 1.87 -4.06 17.19
CA SER A 173 1.73 -3.53 15.84
C SER A 173 3.03 -3.60 15.03
N SER A 174 4.20 -3.56 15.67
CA SER A 174 5.50 -3.71 15.00
C SER A 174 5.90 -5.16 14.68
N ARG A 175 5.05 -6.15 15.05
CA ARG A 175 5.33 -7.57 14.83
C ARG A 175 4.52 -8.08 13.65
N LEU A 176 5.09 -7.99 12.45
CA LEU A 176 4.45 -8.50 11.24
C LEU A 176 4.26 -10.02 11.31
N THR A 177 3.12 -10.48 10.81
CA THR A 177 2.77 -11.91 10.66
C THR A 177 2.90 -12.36 9.21
N ALA A 178 2.89 -11.42 8.25
CA ALA A 178 3.13 -11.68 6.83
C ALA A 178 3.75 -10.44 6.16
N PHE A 179 4.65 -10.67 5.20
CA PHE A 179 5.35 -9.63 4.44
C PHE A 179 5.99 -10.22 3.18
N VAL A 180 6.36 -9.40 2.21
CA VAL A 180 7.06 -9.81 0.99
C VAL A 180 8.48 -10.26 1.36
N GLY A 181 8.87 -11.47 0.95
CA GLY A 181 10.17 -12.06 1.25
C GLY A 181 10.21 -12.92 2.52
N MET A 182 9.05 -13.28 3.11
CA MET A 182 9.01 -14.18 4.26
C MET A 182 9.33 -15.64 3.88
N THR A 183 9.76 -16.43 4.88
CA THR A 183 10.19 -17.84 4.71
C THR A 183 9.06 -18.81 4.36
N ALA A 184 7.83 -18.53 4.74
CA ALA A 184 6.66 -19.31 4.34
C ALA A 184 6.06 -18.74 3.07
N PRO A 185 5.31 -19.51 2.26
CA PRO A 185 4.62 -18.97 1.10
C PRO A 185 3.79 -17.76 1.52
N ALA A 186 4.14 -16.59 0.99
CA ALA A 186 3.38 -15.38 1.25
C ALA A 186 1.99 -15.52 0.64
N THR A 187 0.97 -15.17 1.42
CA THR A 187 -0.41 -15.19 0.95
C THR A 187 -0.96 -13.77 0.89
N PRO A 188 -0.74 -13.05 -0.24
CA PRO A 188 -1.31 -11.72 -0.42
C PRO A 188 -2.83 -11.78 -0.37
N GLU A 189 -3.46 -10.82 0.34
CA GLU A 189 -4.92 -10.70 0.35
C GLU A 189 -5.38 -9.72 -0.73
N ILE A 190 -6.42 -10.10 -1.47
CA ILE A 190 -7.04 -9.28 -2.52
C ILE A 190 -8.41 -8.80 -2.03
N TYR A 191 -8.70 -7.52 -2.29
CA TYR A 191 -9.98 -6.90 -1.95
C TYR A 191 -10.48 -6.11 -3.15
N ILE A 192 -11.63 -6.49 -3.67
CA ILE A 192 -12.26 -5.82 -4.82
C ILE A 192 -13.39 -4.93 -4.30
N THR A 193 -13.41 -3.68 -4.72
CA THR A 193 -14.48 -2.75 -4.38
C THR A 193 -14.81 -1.85 -5.55
N LYS A 194 -16.09 -1.69 -5.83
CA LYS A 194 -16.53 -0.70 -6.83
C LYS A 194 -16.10 0.70 -6.43
N ILE A 195 -15.72 1.49 -7.42
CA ILE A 195 -15.27 2.87 -7.25
C ILE A 195 -16.08 3.78 -8.16
N LEU A 196 -16.31 5.01 -7.74
CA LEU A 196 -17.15 5.96 -8.47
C LEU A 196 -16.44 7.32 -8.59
N PRO A 197 -16.78 8.12 -9.61
CA PRO A 197 -16.29 9.48 -9.75
C PRO A 197 -16.50 10.33 -8.49
N GLY A 198 -15.41 10.92 -8.02
CA GLY A 198 -15.35 11.67 -6.77
C GLY A 198 -14.87 10.90 -5.56
N ASP A 199 -14.73 9.58 -5.64
CA ASP A 199 -14.07 8.77 -4.61
C ASP A 199 -12.55 9.05 -4.58
N ARG A 200 -11.94 8.76 -3.46
CA ARG A 200 -10.53 9.00 -3.19
C ARG A 200 -9.92 7.76 -2.55
N ILE A 201 -8.74 7.41 -3.04
CA ILE A 201 -7.94 6.31 -2.49
C ILE A 201 -6.69 6.91 -1.85
N ILE A 202 -6.27 6.38 -0.73
CA ILE A 202 -4.98 6.64 -0.12
C ILE A 202 -4.32 5.31 0.24
N LEU A 203 -3.07 5.14 -0.18
CA LEU A 203 -2.18 4.07 0.25
C LEU A 203 -1.09 4.72 1.10
N CYS A 204 -0.72 4.11 2.22
CA CYS A 204 0.29 4.68 3.10
C CYS A 204 0.98 3.62 3.98
N SER A 205 2.22 3.91 4.37
CA SER A 205 2.96 3.17 5.39
C SER A 205 2.50 3.54 6.81
N ASP A 206 3.00 2.81 7.80
CA ASP A 206 2.70 3.02 9.22
C ASP A 206 3.23 4.37 9.74
N GLY A 207 4.31 4.89 9.17
CA GLY A 207 4.81 6.23 9.46
C GLY A 207 3.80 7.34 9.19
N LEU A 208 2.83 7.13 8.30
CA LEU A 208 1.72 8.07 8.13
C LEU A 208 0.59 7.79 9.11
N TYR A 209 -0.05 6.62 9.08
CA TYR A 209 -1.25 6.37 9.88
C TYR A 209 -0.95 6.23 11.38
N GLY A 210 0.28 5.87 11.74
CA GLY A 210 0.76 5.88 13.12
C GLY A 210 0.85 7.29 13.71
N MET A 211 1.21 8.28 12.87
CA MET A 211 1.36 9.68 13.29
C MET A 211 0.11 10.53 13.10
N VAL A 212 -0.72 10.25 12.08
CA VAL A 212 -1.89 11.06 11.72
C VAL A 212 -3.17 10.27 11.96
N PRO A 213 -4.09 10.75 12.82
CA PRO A 213 -5.38 10.10 13.02
C PRO A 213 -6.21 10.03 11.74
N GLU A 214 -6.96 8.93 11.54
CA GLU A 214 -7.80 8.70 10.35
C GLU A 214 -8.76 9.87 10.05
N LYS A 215 -9.30 10.50 11.11
CA LYS A 215 -10.17 11.67 10.98
C LYS A 215 -9.45 12.86 10.33
N GLU A 216 -8.18 13.06 10.63
CA GLU A 216 -7.36 14.11 10.03
C GLU A 216 -6.97 13.74 8.59
N ILE A 217 -6.58 12.50 8.34
CA ILE A 217 -6.35 11.97 6.99
C ILE A 217 -7.59 12.27 6.13
N ALA A 218 -8.77 11.84 6.57
CA ALA A 218 -10.03 12.07 5.85
C ALA A 218 -10.30 13.56 5.55
N ARG A 219 -9.97 14.45 6.50
CA ARG A 219 -10.11 15.90 6.30
C ARG A 219 -9.20 16.40 5.19
N MET A 220 -7.93 15.97 5.20
CA MET A 220 -6.95 16.39 4.20
C MET A 220 -7.28 15.88 2.80
N LEU A 221 -7.74 14.62 2.69
CA LEU A 221 -8.19 14.05 1.41
C LEU A 221 -9.31 14.87 0.77
N ARG A 222 -10.18 15.53 1.56
CA ARG A 222 -11.31 16.34 1.04
C ARG A 222 -10.94 17.78 0.72
N CYS A 223 -9.95 18.34 1.39
CA CYS A 223 -9.71 19.79 1.39
C CYS A 223 -8.86 20.29 0.22
N SER A 224 -8.30 19.43 -0.63
CA SER A 224 -7.47 19.89 -1.74
C SER A 224 -7.93 19.32 -3.09
N LYS A 225 -7.78 20.17 -4.13
CA LYS A 225 -8.02 19.77 -5.53
C LYS A 225 -6.75 19.18 -6.17
N SER A 226 -5.55 19.47 -5.62
CA SER A 226 -4.27 18.99 -6.13
C SER A 226 -3.82 17.76 -5.33
N PRO A 227 -3.60 16.60 -5.99
CA PRO A 227 -3.06 15.41 -5.36
C PRO A 227 -1.72 15.64 -4.65
N GLU A 228 -0.82 16.40 -5.27
CA GLU A 228 0.52 16.70 -4.73
C GLU A 228 0.42 17.47 -3.41
N ARG A 229 -0.53 18.43 -3.34
CA ARG A 229 -0.79 19.17 -2.10
C ARG A 229 -1.37 18.29 -1.00
N VAL A 230 -2.18 17.29 -1.36
CA VAL A 230 -2.69 16.31 -0.38
C VAL A 230 -1.55 15.51 0.21
N CYS A 231 -0.71 14.87 -0.63
CA CYS A 231 0.43 14.09 -0.18
C CYS A 231 1.37 14.93 0.70
N ARG A 232 1.76 16.12 0.25
CA ARG A 232 2.63 17.01 1.02
C ARG A 232 2.06 17.30 2.41
N ARG A 233 0.78 17.70 2.50
CA ARG A 233 0.14 18.00 3.80
C ARG A 233 0.05 16.80 4.73
N LEU A 234 -0.13 15.59 4.18
CA LEU A 234 -0.12 14.36 4.96
C LEU A 234 1.27 14.10 5.55
N ILE A 235 2.31 14.20 4.73
CA ILE A 235 3.71 14.05 5.14
C ILE A 235 4.10 15.12 6.17
N ASP A 236 3.82 16.40 5.88
CA ASP A 236 4.10 17.50 6.80
C ASP A 236 3.44 17.26 8.16
N LYS A 237 2.16 16.81 8.16
CA LYS A 237 1.44 16.53 9.39
C LYS A 237 2.01 15.36 10.18
N ALA A 238 2.44 14.29 9.50
CA ALA A 238 3.12 13.18 10.16
C ALA A 238 4.43 13.63 10.81
N ASN A 239 5.21 14.46 10.10
CA ASN A 239 6.43 15.07 10.62
C ASN A 239 6.17 16.02 11.79
N GLU A 240 5.13 16.87 11.73
CA GLU A 240 4.72 17.73 12.86
C GLU A 240 4.40 16.92 14.12
N ASN A 241 3.75 15.76 13.93
CA ASN A 241 3.37 14.86 15.04
C ASN A 241 4.51 13.96 15.51
N GLY A 242 5.74 14.17 15.03
CA GLY A 242 6.95 13.50 15.51
C GLY A 242 7.83 12.89 14.44
N GLY A 243 7.28 12.45 13.29
CA GLY A 243 8.05 11.86 12.19
C GLY A 243 8.95 10.70 12.64
N ARG A 244 8.40 9.76 13.40
CA ARG A 244 9.18 8.70 14.07
C ARG A 244 9.70 7.64 13.11
N ASP A 245 9.06 7.52 11.94
CA ASP A 245 9.43 6.56 10.91
C ASP A 245 9.52 7.20 9.53
N ASN A 246 9.94 6.42 8.53
CA ASN A 246 9.78 6.76 7.13
C ASN A 246 8.29 6.89 6.82
N ILE A 247 7.93 7.80 5.93
CA ILE A 247 6.54 8.16 5.67
C ILE A 247 6.30 8.07 4.17
N SER A 248 5.39 7.21 3.74
CA SER A 248 4.98 7.14 2.34
C SER A 248 3.48 7.29 2.19
N ALA A 249 3.08 7.96 1.11
CA ALA A 249 1.69 8.18 0.76
C ALA A 249 1.50 8.23 -0.76
N VAL A 250 0.51 7.51 -1.27
CA VAL A 250 0.01 7.63 -2.64
C VAL A 250 -1.47 7.95 -2.59
N TYR A 251 -1.83 9.10 -3.13
CA TYR A 251 -3.21 9.58 -3.20
C TYR A 251 -3.73 9.52 -4.64
N ILE A 252 -4.92 8.96 -4.81
CA ILE A 252 -5.61 8.87 -6.10
C ILE A 252 -7.00 9.46 -5.95
N LYS A 253 -7.40 10.33 -6.88
CA LYS A 253 -8.74 10.88 -6.99
C LYS A 253 -9.38 10.43 -8.28
N ILE A 254 -10.53 9.79 -8.18
CA ILE A 254 -11.35 9.36 -9.33
C ILE A 254 -12.17 10.55 -9.83
N GLU A 255 -12.22 10.76 -11.15
CA GLU A 255 -12.89 11.89 -11.83
C GLU A 255 -13.98 11.46 -12.78
#